data_c85f47fc54326ca18157631c982fa824
#
_entry.id   c85f47fc54326ca18157631c982fa824
#
_cell.length_a   1.000
_cell.length_b   1.000
_cell.length_c   1.000
_cell.angle_alpha   90.00
_cell.angle_beta   90.00
_cell.angle_gamma   90.00
#
_symmetry.space_group_name_H-M   'P 1'
#
loop_
_entity.id
_entity.type
_entity.pdbx_description
1 polymer ?
#
loop_
_entity_poly.entity_id
_entity_poly.type
_entity_poly.pdbx_seq_one_letter_code
_entity_poly.pdbx_strand_id
1 'polypeptide(L)'
;MLFLHGSYVCPNCFDSFSEDHLACPSCGHEGGEAGLVPGTLPAGTILYGKYMVGRVLGKGGFGVTYLSYNLTDCKKVAVKEYFPDTLAYRSTGETVVSTYPGERESAYRMGAEKFYEEAKTVSRFSGHPGIVQVIEFFY
;
A
#
# COMPACT_ATOMS: atom_id res chain seq x y z
N MET A 1 8.61 15.44 -7.04
CA MET A 1 9.41 14.56 -6.15
C MET A 1 9.15 14.89 -4.69
N LEU A 2 9.33 13.92 -3.80
CA LEU A 2 9.27 14.12 -2.34
C LEU A 2 10.68 14.38 -1.83
N PHE A 3 10.82 15.18 -0.76
CA PHE A 3 12.10 15.38 -0.10
C PHE A 3 12.10 14.64 1.23
N LEU A 4 12.86 13.56 1.34
CA LEU A 4 12.92 12.70 2.51
C LEU A 4 14.39 12.45 2.90
N HIS A 5 14.70 12.61 4.18
CA HIS A 5 16.03 12.31 4.74
C HIS A 5 17.21 12.95 3.97
N GLY A 6 17.02 14.17 3.45
CA GLY A 6 18.07 14.89 2.74
C GLY A 6 18.24 14.52 1.26
N SER A 7 17.31 13.76 0.70
CA SER A 7 17.30 13.36 -0.72
C SER A 7 15.93 13.55 -1.34
N TYR A 8 15.90 13.78 -2.64
CA TYR A 8 14.66 13.69 -3.41
C TYR A 8 14.29 12.24 -3.66
N VAL A 9 13.03 11.88 -3.47
CA VAL A 9 12.53 10.52 -3.60
C VAL A 9 11.34 10.51 -4.55
N CYS A 10 11.36 9.59 -5.49
CA CYS A 10 10.23 9.40 -6.39
C CYS A 10 9.03 8.79 -5.64
N PRO A 11 7.84 9.43 -5.67
CA PRO A 11 6.66 8.90 -4.99
C PRO A 11 6.11 7.61 -5.60
N ASN A 12 6.54 7.26 -6.81
CA ASN A 12 6.08 6.06 -7.52
C ASN A 12 6.96 4.82 -7.29
N CYS A 13 8.29 4.98 -7.33
CA CYS A 13 9.22 3.85 -7.17
C CYS A 13 10.11 3.92 -5.93
N PHE A 14 10.10 5.04 -5.21
CA PHE A 14 10.92 5.32 -4.03
C PHE A 14 12.44 5.25 -4.27
N ASP A 15 12.89 5.41 -5.50
CA ASP A 15 14.30 5.67 -5.75
C ASP A 15 14.66 7.09 -5.36
N SER A 16 15.87 7.25 -4.78
CA SER A 16 16.37 8.53 -4.28
C SER A 16 17.38 9.17 -5.22
N PHE A 17 17.39 10.50 -5.24
CA PHE A 17 18.25 11.31 -6.09
C PHE A 17 18.83 12.49 -5.30
N SER A 18 19.98 12.98 -5.74
CA SER A 18 20.63 14.15 -5.17
C SER A 18 19.98 15.47 -5.58
N GLU A 19 19.30 15.48 -6.71
CA GLU A 19 18.68 16.67 -7.31
C GLU A 19 17.21 16.43 -7.61
N ASP A 20 16.41 17.49 -7.63
CA ASP A 20 15.02 17.41 -8.07
C ASP A 20 14.93 17.23 -9.58
N HIS A 21 14.07 16.33 -10.02
CA HIS A 21 13.84 16.03 -11.43
C HIS A 21 12.36 16.21 -11.77
N LEU A 22 12.06 16.71 -12.97
CA LEU A 22 10.69 16.76 -13.49
C LEU A 22 10.12 15.37 -13.71
N ALA A 23 10.96 14.44 -14.18
CA ALA A 23 10.63 13.03 -14.35
C ALA A 23 11.63 12.17 -13.58
N CYS A 24 11.17 11.08 -13.00
CA CYS A 24 12.03 10.14 -12.29
C CYS A 24 13.01 9.44 -13.26
N PRO A 25 14.32 9.56 -13.06
CA PRO A 25 15.29 8.89 -13.91
C PRO A 25 15.18 7.37 -13.93
N SER A 26 14.66 6.78 -12.83
CA SER A 26 14.55 5.32 -12.72
C SER A 26 13.28 4.74 -13.34
N CYS A 27 12.13 5.41 -13.21
CA CYS A 27 10.84 4.86 -13.65
C CYS A 27 10.05 5.77 -14.59
N GLY A 28 10.58 6.95 -14.93
CA GLY A 28 9.93 7.89 -15.84
C GLY A 28 8.73 8.64 -15.27
N HIS A 29 8.41 8.48 -13.97
CA HIS A 29 7.27 9.16 -13.36
C HIS A 29 7.46 10.67 -13.32
N GLU A 30 6.56 11.42 -13.95
CA GLU A 30 6.63 12.88 -14.08
C GLU A 30 5.91 13.66 -12.97
N GLY A 31 5.38 12.96 -11.96
CA GLY A 31 4.53 13.59 -10.96
C GLY A 31 3.09 13.79 -11.43
N GLY A 32 2.20 14.04 -10.49
CA GLY A 32 0.76 14.20 -10.75
C GLY A 32 -0.06 12.93 -10.50
N GLU A 33 -1.35 13.02 -10.79
CA GLU A 33 -2.33 11.95 -10.52
C GLU A 33 -2.33 10.83 -11.58
N ALA A 34 -1.32 10.76 -12.43
CA ALA A 34 -1.23 9.77 -13.50
C ALA A 34 -1.16 8.35 -12.89
N GLY A 35 -2.20 7.58 -13.09
CA GLY A 35 -2.26 6.17 -12.68
C GLY A 35 -3.07 5.87 -11.43
N LEU A 36 -3.96 6.76 -11.00
CA LEU A 36 -4.94 6.42 -9.96
C LEU A 36 -5.80 5.25 -10.42
N VAL A 37 -5.57 4.09 -9.83
CA VAL A 37 -6.45 2.94 -10.02
C VAL A 37 -7.68 3.16 -9.15
N PRO A 38 -8.90 3.10 -9.71
CA PRO A 38 -10.11 3.33 -8.92
C PRO A 38 -10.19 2.44 -7.69
N GLY A 39 -10.57 3.03 -6.56
CA GLY A 39 -10.70 2.34 -5.28
C GLY A 39 -9.39 2.07 -4.55
N THR A 40 -8.23 2.51 -5.07
CA THR A 40 -6.95 2.36 -4.38
C THR A 40 -6.59 3.58 -3.53
N LEU A 41 -5.66 3.40 -2.60
CA LEU A 41 -5.12 4.50 -1.80
C LEU A 41 -4.31 5.46 -2.70
N PRO A 42 -4.45 6.78 -2.50
CA PRO A 42 -3.60 7.76 -3.17
C PRO A 42 -2.12 7.56 -2.81
N ALA A 43 -1.23 7.74 -3.79
CA ALA A 43 0.20 7.79 -3.53
C ALA A 43 0.53 8.92 -2.53
N GLY A 44 1.46 8.68 -1.61
CA GLY A 44 1.78 9.58 -0.52
C GLY A 44 0.93 9.41 0.74
N THR A 45 -0.11 8.56 0.73
CA THR A 45 -0.86 8.21 1.93
C THR A 45 0.06 7.58 2.96
N ILE A 46 -0.01 8.03 4.21
CA ILE A 46 0.77 7.47 5.32
C ILE A 46 -0.12 6.52 6.12
N LEU A 47 0.26 5.27 6.14
CA LEU A 47 -0.39 4.22 6.92
C LEU A 47 0.37 3.99 8.22
N TYR A 48 -0.37 3.85 9.33
CA TYR A 48 0.16 3.55 10.65
C TYR A 48 1.30 4.51 11.09
N GLY A 49 1.28 5.76 10.58
CA GLY A 49 2.31 6.77 10.83
C GLY A 49 3.72 6.40 10.32
N LYS A 50 3.87 5.34 9.53
CA LYS A 50 5.15 4.72 9.24
C LYS A 50 5.35 4.33 7.77
N TYR A 51 4.31 3.94 7.08
CA TYR A 51 4.41 3.44 5.71
C TYR A 51 3.81 4.42 4.71
N MET A 52 4.63 4.96 3.83
CA MET A 52 4.15 5.80 2.74
C MET A 52 3.77 4.92 1.54
N VAL A 53 2.54 5.06 1.08
CA VAL A 53 2.02 4.34 -0.08
C VAL A 53 2.55 4.94 -1.38
N GLY A 54 3.01 4.10 -2.26
CA GLY A 54 3.39 4.44 -3.64
C GLY A 54 2.46 3.79 -4.65
N ARG A 55 3.04 3.26 -5.74
CA ARG A 55 2.26 2.64 -6.82
C ARG A 55 1.66 1.30 -6.44
N VAL A 56 0.56 0.96 -7.10
CA VAL A 56 -0.05 -0.37 -7.03
C VAL A 56 0.88 -1.38 -7.70
N LEU A 57 1.17 -2.48 -7.01
CA LEU A 57 1.89 -3.65 -7.53
C LEU A 57 0.93 -4.70 -8.09
N GLY A 58 -0.25 -4.80 -7.49
CA GLY A 58 -1.28 -5.73 -7.92
C GLY A 58 -2.61 -5.47 -7.21
N LYS A 59 -3.69 -5.81 -7.90
CA LYS A 59 -5.06 -5.76 -7.36
C LYS A 59 -5.75 -7.08 -7.69
N GLY A 60 -6.33 -7.70 -6.68
CA GLY A 60 -7.11 -8.93 -6.79
C GLY A 60 -8.48 -8.79 -6.16
N GLY A 61 -9.28 -9.87 -6.15
CA GLY A 61 -10.64 -9.88 -5.60
C GLY A 61 -10.73 -9.64 -4.10
N PHE A 62 -9.62 -9.78 -3.37
CA PHE A 62 -9.58 -9.64 -1.90
C PHE A 62 -8.77 -8.46 -1.41
N GLY A 63 -8.01 -7.82 -2.28
CA GLY A 63 -7.21 -6.70 -1.83
C GLY A 63 -6.28 -6.11 -2.87
N VAL A 64 -5.50 -5.13 -2.40
CA VAL A 64 -4.55 -4.37 -3.20
C VAL A 64 -3.18 -4.46 -2.56
N THR A 65 -2.16 -4.69 -3.37
CA THR A 65 -0.77 -4.65 -2.93
C THR A 65 -0.09 -3.41 -3.49
N TYR A 66 0.54 -2.65 -2.62
CA TYR A 66 1.25 -1.41 -2.94
C TYR A 66 2.76 -1.57 -2.75
N LEU A 67 3.54 -0.98 -3.64
CA LEU A 67 4.89 -0.61 -3.28
C LEU A 67 4.80 0.52 -2.25
N SER A 68 5.48 0.37 -1.14
CA SER A 68 5.46 1.35 -0.05
C SER A 68 6.87 1.59 0.49
N TYR A 69 7.02 2.66 1.25
CA TYR A 69 8.28 3.03 1.85
C TYR A 69 8.15 3.12 3.36
N ASN A 70 8.95 2.33 4.08
CA ASN A 70 9.04 2.44 5.53
C ASN A 70 9.88 3.66 5.89
N LEU A 71 9.23 4.67 6.45
CA LEU A 71 9.86 5.96 6.83
C LEU A 71 10.84 5.82 8.00
N THR A 72 10.72 4.78 8.81
CA THR A 72 11.61 4.53 9.95
C THR A 72 12.92 3.89 9.50
N ASP A 73 12.82 2.83 8.69
CA ASP A 73 13.98 2.03 8.26
C ASP A 73 14.54 2.50 6.91
N CYS A 74 13.90 3.45 6.25
CA CYS A 74 14.26 3.96 4.93
C CYS A 74 14.34 2.85 3.87
N LYS A 75 13.39 1.90 3.89
CA LYS A 75 13.36 0.73 3.01
C LYS A 75 12.06 0.61 2.25
N LYS A 76 12.16 0.09 1.03
CA LYS A 76 11.00 -0.31 0.24
C LYS A 76 10.40 -1.57 0.84
N VAL A 77 9.08 -1.60 0.95
CA VAL A 77 8.28 -2.73 1.44
C VAL A 77 7.05 -2.90 0.55
N ALA A 78 6.42 -4.06 0.60
CA ALA A 78 5.09 -4.27 0.06
C ALA A 78 4.06 -4.14 1.19
N VAL A 79 3.01 -3.36 0.97
CA VAL A 79 1.85 -3.29 1.87
C VAL A 79 0.66 -3.91 1.16
N LYS A 80 0.06 -4.90 1.77
CA LYS A 80 -1.15 -5.56 1.28
C LYS A 80 -2.36 -5.07 2.07
N GLU A 81 -3.30 -4.46 1.39
CA GLU A 81 -4.56 -3.95 1.94
C GLU A 81 -5.68 -4.97 1.69
N TYR A 82 -6.50 -5.24 2.71
CA TYR A 82 -7.76 -5.93 2.53
C TYR A 82 -8.79 -4.97 1.91
N PHE A 83 -9.13 -5.20 0.67
CA PHE A 83 -10.09 -4.39 -0.08
C PHE A 83 -10.86 -5.24 -1.10
N PRO A 84 -11.87 -5.99 -0.65
CA PRO A 84 -12.74 -6.76 -1.53
C PRO A 84 -13.74 -5.82 -2.21
N ASP A 85 -13.56 -5.55 -3.50
CA ASP A 85 -14.36 -4.59 -4.26
C ASP A 85 -15.84 -4.97 -4.44
N THR A 86 -16.18 -6.23 -4.18
CA THR A 86 -17.57 -6.69 -4.13
C THR A 86 -18.28 -6.36 -2.81
N LEU A 87 -17.54 -6.08 -1.75
CA LEU A 87 -18.05 -5.84 -0.39
C LEU A 87 -17.83 -4.41 0.09
N ALA A 88 -16.85 -3.72 -0.50
CA ALA A 88 -16.44 -2.39 -0.09
C ALA A 88 -16.13 -1.51 -1.30
N TYR A 89 -16.16 -0.22 -1.06
CA TYR A 89 -15.79 0.80 -2.06
C TYR A 89 -15.03 1.95 -1.41
N ARG A 90 -14.30 2.67 -2.26
CA ARG A 90 -13.58 3.89 -1.90
C ARG A 90 -13.74 4.89 -3.03
N SER A 91 -14.09 6.13 -2.71
CA SER A 91 -14.10 7.21 -3.69
C SER A 91 -12.68 7.55 -4.12
N THR A 92 -12.53 7.94 -5.38
CA THR A 92 -11.22 8.31 -5.93
C THR A 92 -10.59 9.45 -5.12
N GLY A 93 -9.36 9.28 -4.70
CA GLY A 93 -8.63 10.25 -3.87
C GLY A 93 -8.89 10.15 -2.37
N GLU A 94 -9.86 9.35 -1.95
CA GLU A 94 -10.16 9.14 -0.53
C GLU A 94 -9.30 8.01 0.08
N THR A 95 -9.13 8.05 1.39
CA THR A 95 -8.46 7.00 2.14
C THR A 95 -9.43 6.09 2.89
N VAL A 96 -10.65 6.58 3.10
CA VAL A 96 -11.68 5.87 3.86
C VAL A 96 -12.33 4.77 3.02
N VAL A 97 -12.45 3.59 3.60
CA VAL A 97 -13.21 2.47 3.03
C VAL A 97 -14.64 2.53 3.54
N SER A 98 -15.58 2.43 2.64
CA SER A 98 -17.01 2.28 2.95
C SER A 98 -17.48 0.89 2.55
N THR A 99 -18.37 0.30 3.34
CA THR A 99 -18.94 -1.00 3.07
C THR A 99 -20.37 -0.88 2.56
N TYR A 100 -20.79 -1.85 1.76
CA TYR A 100 -22.20 -1.96 1.39
C TYR A 100 -22.99 -2.50 2.60
N PRO A 101 -24.17 -1.91 2.90
CA PRO A 101 -24.95 -2.28 4.10
C PRO A 101 -25.49 -3.71 4.05
N GLY A 102 -25.88 -4.23 5.23
CA GLY A 102 -26.51 -5.53 5.40
C GLY A 102 -25.53 -6.70 5.42
N GLU A 103 -25.87 -7.78 4.72
CA GLU A 103 -25.05 -9.01 4.68
C GLU A 103 -23.62 -8.79 4.17
N ARG A 104 -23.45 -7.82 3.27
CA ARG A 104 -22.13 -7.48 2.72
C ARG A 104 -21.21 -6.86 3.78
N GLU A 105 -21.76 -6.06 4.70
CA GLU A 105 -20.98 -5.50 5.80
C GLU A 105 -20.48 -6.61 6.74
N SER A 106 -21.34 -7.57 7.07
CA SER A 106 -20.96 -8.72 7.88
C SER A 106 -19.90 -9.58 7.18
N ALA A 107 -20.07 -9.82 5.89
CA ALA A 107 -19.09 -10.55 5.08
C ALA A 107 -17.74 -9.81 5.00
N TYR A 108 -17.75 -8.48 4.88
CA TYR A 108 -16.55 -7.66 4.91
C TYR A 108 -15.79 -7.83 6.22
N ARG A 109 -16.47 -7.70 7.36
CA ARG A 109 -15.86 -7.86 8.70
C ARG A 109 -15.24 -9.23 8.89
N MET A 110 -15.97 -10.29 8.55
CA MET A 110 -15.44 -11.66 8.62
C MET A 110 -14.23 -11.88 7.74
N GLY A 111 -14.23 -11.31 6.55
CA GLY A 111 -13.10 -11.37 5.64
C GLY A 111 -11.89 -10.59 6.15
N ALA A 112 -12.09 -9.44 6.77
CA ALA A 112 -11.01 -8.64 7.38
C ALA A 112 -10.34 -9.42 8.53
N GLU A 113 -11.11 -10.08 9.39
CA GLU A 113 -10.58 -10.94 10.45
C GLU A 113 -9.75 -12.09 9.90
N LYS A 114 -10.24 -12.78 8.86
CA LYS A 114 -9.50 -13.87 8.21
C LYS A 114 -8.21 -13.38 7.57
N PHE A 115 -8.25 -12.23 6.92
CA PHE A 115 -7.08 -11.61 6.31
C PHE A 115 -6.00 -11.29 7.36
N TYR A 116 -6.43 -10.75 8.50
CA TYR A 116 -5.54 -10.46 9.63
C TYR A 116 -4.94 -11.74 10.23
N GLU A 117 -5.74 -12.77 10.46
CA GLU A 117 -5.27 -14.07 10.99
C GLU A 117 -4.34 -14.79 10.01
N GLU A 118 -4.54 -14.63 8.69
CA GLU A 118 -3.62 -15.13 7.67
C GLU A 118 -2.24 -14.46 7.81
N ALA A 119 -2.21 -13.13 7.89
CA ALA A 119 -0.96 -12.38 8.08
C ALA A 119 -0.24 -12.81 9.35
N LYS A 120 -0.97 -12.97 10.45
CA LYS A 120 -0.45 -13.44 11.73
C LYS A 120 0.09 -14.87 11.63
N THR A 121 -0.55 -15.74 10.89
CA THR A 121 -0.10 -17.11 10.66
C THR A 121 1.19 -17.12 9.84
N VAL A 122 1.24 -16.38 8.74
CA VAL A 122 2.44 -16.29 7.87
C VAL A 122 3.62 -15.69 8.63
N SER A 123 3.39 -14.74 9.55
CA SER A 123 4.46 -14.13 10.35
C SER A 123 5.23 -15.14 11.21
N ARG A 124 4.61 -16.27 11.56
CA ARG A 124 5.26 -17.34 12.35
C ARG A 124 6.33 -18.11 11.57
N PHE A 125 6.31 -18.00 10.24
CA PHE A 125 7.29 -18.62 9.35
C PHE A 125 8.42 -17.66 8.95
N SER A 126 8.62 -16.60 9.73
CA SER A 126 9.71 -15.64 9.54
C SER A 126 11.07 -16.35 9.48
N GLY A 127 11.86 -16.01 8.46
CA GLY A 127 13.17 -16.63 8.22
C GLY A 127 13.15 -17.86 7.31
N HIS A 128 12.00 -18.40 6.92
CA HIS A 128 11.94 -19.48 5.93
C HIS A 128 12.18 -18.93 4.52
N PRO A 129 13.15 -19.45 3.74
CA PRO A 129 13.58 -18.86 2.46
C PRO A 129 12.50 -18.90 1.36
N GLY A 130 11.52 -19.78 1.46
CA GLY A 130 10.41 -19.91 0.51
C GLY A 130 9.13 -19.19 0.91
N ILE A 131 9.15 -18.44 2.01
CA ILE A 131 7.96 -17.74 2.53
C ILE A 131 8.26 -16.25 2.68
N VAL A 132 7.32 -15.41 2.25
CA VAL A 132 7.38 -13.96 2.43
C VAL A 132 7.52 -13.63 3.91
N GLN A 133 8.46 -12.77 4.24
CA GLN A 133 8.60 -12.24 5.59
C GLN A 133 7.53 -11.18 5.84
N VAL A 134 6.65 -11.43 6.80
CA VAL A 134 5.72 -10.44 7.33
C VAL A 134 6.45 -9.62 8.40
N ILE A 135 6.58 -8.31 8.15
CA ILE A 135 7.25 -7.41 9.08
C ILE A 135 6.27 -6.98 10.18
N GLU A 136 5.05 -6.64 9.79
CA GLU A 136 4.05 -6.05 10.67
C GLU A 136 2.66 -6.22 10.05
N PHE A 137 1.62 -6.22 10.86
CA PHE A 137 0.22 -6.20 10.43
C PHE A 137 -0.60 -5.33 11.37
N PHE A 138 -1.53 -4.55 10.83
CA PHE A 138 -2.30 -3.54 11.57
C PHE A 138 -3.68 -3.31 10.94
N TYR A 139 -4.59 -2.68 11.68
CA TYR A 139 -5.89 -2.21 11.22
C TYR A 139 -5.86 -0.73 10.85
#